data_3c51acf3571e53eb5a6580ad245e8452
#
_entry.id   3c51acf3571e53eb5a6580ad245e8452
#
_cell.length_a   1.000
_cell.length_b   1.000
_cell.length_c   1.000
_cell.angle_alpha   90.00
_cell.angle_beta   90.00
_cell.angle_gamma   90.00
#
_symmetry.space_group_name_H-M   'P 1'
#
loop_
_entity.id
_entity.type
_entity.pdbx_description
1 polymer ?
#
loop_
_entity_poly.entity_id
_entity_poly.type
_entity_poly.pdbx_seq_one_letter_code
_entity_poly.pdbx_strand_id
1 'polypeptide(L)' 'MAHLFEQNRNYVLGDPELDLIGDRVKLAQWRHRNTGPAYYKLGRKIVYRGSDLNAWAEAQRVEPGYPESD' A
#
# COMPACT_ATOMS: atom_id res chain seq x y z
N MET A 1 6.22 -1.87 -17.62
CA MET A 1 5.89 -2.73 -16.51
C MET A 1 4.59 -2.27 -15.87
N ALA A 2 3.69 -3.18 -15.59
CA ALA A 2 2.38 -2.81 -15.05
C ALA A 2 2.51 -2.48 -13.55
N HIS A 3 1.89 -1.39 -13.17
CA HIS A 3 1.77 -1.01 -11.76
C HIS A 3 0.43 -1.50 -11.22
N LEU A 4 0.39 -1.85 -9.96
CA LEU A 4 -0.85 -2.24 -9.29
C LEU A 4 -1.80 -1.05 -9.12
N PHE A 5 -1.22 0.14 -8.97
CA PHE A 5 -1.98 1.38 -8.79
C PHE A 5 -1.48 2.41 -9.80
N GLU A 6 -2.33 3.36 -10.13
CA GLU A 6 -1.91 4.46 -10.99
C GLU A 6 -0.93 5.36 -10.25
N GLN A 7 0.25 5.57 -10.85
CA GLN A 7 1.35 6.33 -10.23
C GLN A 7 0.94 7.71 -9.75
N ASN A 8 0.14 8.40 -10.55
CA ASN A 8 -0.18 9.80 -10.30
C ASN A 8 -1.54 9.99 -9.64
N ARG A 9 -2.16 8.91 -9.19
CA ARG A 9 -3.46 8.98 -8.55
C ARG A 9 -3.33 8.92 -7.05
N ASN A 10 -4.19 9.64 -6.35
CA ASN A 10 -4.31 9.60 -4.91
C ASN A 10 -5.48 8.71 -4.53
N TYR A 11 -5.28 7.86 -3.54
CA TYR A 11 -6.29 6.91 -3.07
C TYR A 11 -6.65 7.27 -1.63
N VAL A 12 -7.89 7.68 -1.42
CA VAL A 12 -8.36 8.04 -0.09
C VAL A 12 -8.77 6.78 0.65
N LEU A 13 -8.49 6.72 1.93
CA LEU A 13 -8.88 5.59 2.77
C LEU A 13 -10.38 5.32 2.61
N GLY A 14 -10.74 4.09 2.33
CA GLY A 14 -12.10 3.70 1.98
C GLY A 14 -12.30 3.43 0.50
N ASP A 15 -11.32 3.82 -0.33
CA ASP A 15 -11.37 3.49 -1.76
C ASP A 15 -11.32 1.97 -1.92
N PRO A 16 -12.27 1.37 -2.65
CA PRO A 16 -12.29 -0.09 -2.81
C PRO A 16 -11.03 -0.65 -3.48
N GLU A 17 -10.32 0.14 -4.25
CA GLU A 17 -9.07 -0.32 -4.87
C GLU A 17 -7.99 -0.59 -3.84
N LEU A 18 -8.05 0.02 -2.68
CA LEU A 18 -7.10 -0.25 -1.59
C LEU A 18 -7.29 -1.65 -0.99
N ASP A 19 -8.44 -2.27 -1.20
CA ASP A 19 -8.67 -3.63 -0.71
C ASP A 19 -7.72 -4.64 -1.35
N LEU A 20 -7.10 -4.28 -2.45
CA LEU A 20 -6.08 -5.12 -3.07
C LEU A 20 -4.93 -5.44 -2.12
N ILE A 21 -4.55 -4.50 -1.28
CA ILE A 21 -3.44 -4.69 -0.34
C ILE A 21 -3.92 -4.98 1.08
N GLY A 22 -5.14 -4.60 1.43
CA GLY A 22 -5.68 -4.85 2.74
C GLY A 22 -6.94 -4.05 2.99
N ASP A 23 -7.76 -4.50 3.93
CA ASP A 23 -8.95 -3.77 4.31
C ASP A 23 -8.61 -2.57 5.22
N ARG A 24 -9.63 -1.81 5.62
CA ARG A 24 -9.44 -0.62 6.45
C ARG A 24 -8.76 -0.93 7.77
N VAL A 25 -9.11 -2.06 8.36
CA VAL A 25 -8.54 -2.48 9.66
C VAL A 25 -7.07 -2.78 9.49
N LYS A 26 -6.72 -3.50 8.42
CA LYS A 26 -5.32 -3.84 8.13
C LYS A 26 -4.49 -2.59 7.89
N LEU A 27 -5.00 -1.67 7.08
CA LEU A 27 -4.32 -0.42 6.79
C LEU A 27 -4.13 0.42 8.06
N ALA A 28 -5.14 0.45 8.92
CA ALA A 28 -5.05 1.16 10.20
C ALA A 28 -3.98 0.57 11.10
N GLN A 29 -3.91 -0.77 11.15
CA GLN A 29 -2.88 -1.45 11.93
C GLN A 29 -1.48 -1.09 11.44
N TRP A 30 -1.28 -1.06 10.13
CA TRP A 30 0.01 -0.69 9.56
C TRP A 30 0.40 0.74 9.94
N ARG A 31 -0.53 1.69 9.83
CA ARG A 31 -0.25 3.08 10.21
C ARG A 31 0.09 3.18 11.69
N HIS A 32 -0.63 2.44 12.51
CA HIS A 32 -0.41 2.45 13.95
C HIS A 32 0.97 1.91 14.32
N ARG A 33 1.47 0.96 13.55
CA ARG A 33 2.77 0.33 13.76
C ARG A 33 3.90 0.97 12.99
N ASN A 34 3.62 2.03 12.25
CA ASN A 34 4.57 2.69 11.34
C ASN A 34 5.12 1.73 10.28
N THR A 35 4.25 0.88 9.78
CA THR A 35 4.58 -0.06 8.70
C THR A 35 3.63 0.17 7.54
N GLY A 36 3.82 -0.59 6.44
CA GLY A 36 2.98 -0.46 5.26
C GLY A 36 3.41 0.69 4.37
N PRO A 37 2.57 1.04 3.38
CA PRO A 37 2.91 2.12 2.45
C PRO A 37 2.91 3.48 3.11
N ALA A 38 3.69 4.40 2.57
CA ALA A 38 3.67 5.79 3.00
C ALA A 38 2.30 6.41 2.72
N TYR A 39 1.93 7.38 3.51
CA TYR A 39 0.63 8.02 3.38
C TYR A 39 0.70 9.46 3.85
N TYR A 40 -0.34 10.22 3.48
CA TYR A 40 -0.55 11.58 3.96
C TYR A 40 -1.71 11.60 4.93
N LYS A 41 -1.54 12.29 6.03
CA LYS A 41 -2.63 12.55 6.95
C LYS A 41 -3.04 14.01 6.78
N LEU A 42 -4.16 14.23 6.11
CA LEU A 42 -4.65 15.56 5.78
C LEU A 42 -5.92 15.82 6.60
N GLY A 43 -5.75 16.42 7.76
CA GLY A 43 -6.86 16.58 8.68
C GLY A 43 -7.36 15.21 9.12
N ARG A 44 -8.61 14.88 8.75
CA ARG A 44 -9.21 13.58 9.07
C ARG A 44 -9.07 12.57 7.95
N LYS A 45 -8.49 12.99 6.83
CA LYS A 45 -8.37 12.11 5.67
C LYS A 45 -7.01 11.45 5.65
N ILE A 46 -7.01 10.19 5.32
CA ILE A 46 -5.79 9.44 5.05
C ILE A 46 -5.73 9.21 3.54
N VAL A 47 -4.64 9.61 2.93
CA VAL A 47 -4.47 9.54 1.48
C VAL A 47 -3.20 8.77 1.17
N TYR A 48 -3.31 7.80 0.29
CA TYR A 48 -2.17 7.04 -0.22
C TYR A 48 -1.91 7.47 -1.65
N ARG A 49 -0.68 7.83 -1.94
CA ARG A 49 -0.29 8.14 -3.29
C ARG A 49 -0.01 6.85 -4.06
N GLY A 50 -0.47 6.79 -5.32
CA GLY A 50 -0.26 5.59 -6.13
C GLY A 50 1.19 5.19 -6.24
N SER A 51 2.10 6.17 -6.42
CA SER A 51 3.53 5.88 -6.49
C SER A 51 4.06 5.25 -5.20
N ASP A 52 3.57 5.70 -4.04
CA ASP A 52 3.99 5.13 -2.76
C ASP A 52 3.43 3.73 -2.56
N LEU A 53 2.18 3.49 -3.00
CA LEU A 53 1.58 2.17 -2.96
C LEU A 53 2.36 1.19 -3.82
N ASN A 54 2.74 1.62 -5.03
CA ASN A 54 3.50 0.79 -5.95
C ASN A 54 4.89 0.47 -5.40
N ALA A 55 5.55 1.46 -4.80
CA ALA A 55 6.87 1.25 -4.21
C ALA A 55 6.80 0.25 -3.05
N TRP A 56 5.80 0.37 -2.20
CA TRP A 56 5.60 -0.57 -1.11
C TRP A 56 5.31 -1.97 -1.64
N ALA A 57 4.42 -2.07 -2.63
CA ALA A 57 4.06 -3.35 -3.22
C ALA A 57 5.26 -4.05 -3.86
N GLU A 58 6.10 -3.28 -4.54
CA GLU A 58 7.31 -3.83 -5.16
C GLU A 58 8.25 -4.42 -4.11
N ALA A 59 8.33 -3.81 -2.95
CA ALA A 59 9.14 -4.32 -1.85
C ALA A 59 8.59 -5.64 -1.27
N GLN A 60 7.31 -5.93 -1.51
CA GLN A 60 6.68 -7.17 -1.06
C GLN A 60 6.74 -8.28 -2.11
N ARG A 61 7.32 -7.99 -3.27
CA ARG A 61 7.37 -8.94 -4.36
C ARG A 61 8.17 -10.17 -3.97
N VAL A 62 7.63 -11.33 -4.30
CA VAL A 62 8.30 -12.61 -4.10
C VAL A 62 8.59 -13.21 -5.47
N GLU A 63 9.83 -13.55 -5.71
CA GLU A 63 10.23 -14.20 -6.96
C GLU A 63 10.30 -15.71 -6.75
N PRO A 64 9.50 -16.48 -7.52
CA PRO A 64 9.55 -17.93 -7.43
C PRO A 64 10.93 -18.45 -7.84
N GLY A 65 11.36 -19.54 -7.25
CA GLY A 65 12.63 -20.15 -7.56
C GLY A 65 13.74 -19.81 -6.60
N TYR A 66 13.55 -18.79 -5.77
CA TYR A 66 14.49 -18.53 -4.69
C TYR A 66 14.04 -19.27 -3.44
N PRO A 67 14.96 -19.97 -2.76
CA PRO A 67 14.59 -20.61 -1.51
C PRO A 67 14.21 -19.54 -0.50
N GLU A 68 13.07 -19.73 0.11
CA GLU A 68 12.69 -18.86 1.21
C GLU A 68 13.40 -19.34 2.45
N SER A 69 14.08 -18.42 3.10
CA SER A 69 14.72 -18.75 4.37
C SER A 69 13.71 -18.52 5.47
N ASP A 70 13.03 -19.54 5.82
CA ASP A 70 12.10 -19.50 6.93
C ASP A 70 12.78 -19.84 8.23
#